data_015fd4a1b97e6a725768901e466bdb9b
#
_entry.id   015fd4a1b97e6a725768901e466bdb9b
#
_cell.length_a   1.000
_cell.length_b   1.000
_cell.length_c   1.000
_cell.angle_alpha   90.00
_cell.angle_beta   90.00
_cell.angle_gamma   90.00
#
_symmetry.space_group_name_H-M   'P 1'
#
loop_
_entity.id
_entity.type
_entity.pdbx_description
1 polymer ?
#
loop_
_entity_poly.entity_id
_entity_poly.type
_entity_poly.pdbx_seq_one_letter_code
_entity_poly.pdbx_strand_id
1 'polypeptide(L)'
;MVGVVFMDETYVAPEDAKMSIFDAGFIYSDVVYDALSSWGEYIFRLDEHIERFSMSCEGFRLENPYSHDEMRQIVAECVHRSGLDSTYIKLELSRGVIPNAEDGRDLRKAEQRFVACAVPYIWLWGEEKSKSGGNIHV
;
A
#
# COMPACT_ATOMS: atom_id res chain seq x y z
N MET A 1 -13.66 -8.22 5.50
CA MET A 1 -12.33 -8.79 5.12
C MET A 1 -11.42 -8.72 6.33
N VAL A 2 -10.59 -9.75 6.59
CA VAL A 2 -9.64 -9.71 7.72
C VAL A 2 -8.41 -8.90 7.32
N GLY A 3 -7.84 -8.14 8.27
CA GLY A 3 -6.67 -7.32 8.05
C GLY A 3 -6.81 -5.91 8.62
N VAL A 4 -5.84 -5.05 8.31
CA VAL A 4 -5.81 -3.65 8.76
C VAL A 4 -5.37 -2.76 7.60
N VAL A 5 -5.95 -1.59 7.51
CA VAL A 5 -5.56 -0.53 6.57
C VAL A 5 -5.23 0.73 7.37
N PHE A 6 -4.08 1.31 7.09
CA PHE A 6 -3.72 2.66 7.52
C PHE A 6 -4.05 3.63 6.39
N MET A 7 -4.92 4.58 6.66
CA MET A 7 -5.23 5.70 5.75
C MET A 7 -5.76 6.89 6.56
N ASP A 8 -5.58 8.09 6.04
CA ASP A 8 -6.03 9.32 6.69
C ASP A 8 -5.61 9.36 8.18
N GLU A 9 -4.32 9.01 8.44
CA GLU A 9 -3.67 8.98 9.77
C GLU A 9 -4.32 8.02 10.79
N THR A 10 -5.18 7.10 10.34
CA THR A 10 -5.87 6.14 11.21
C THR A 10 -5.75 4.71 10.71
N TYR A 11 -5.89 3.76 11.65
CA TYR A 11 -5.95 2.33 11.34
C TYR A 11 -7.42 1.89 11.36
N VAL A 12 -7.89 1.38 10.24
CA VAL A 12 -9.28 0.98 10.04
C VAL A 12 -9.38 -0.47 9.55
N ALA A 13 -10.57 -1.05 9.66
CA ALA A 13 -10.86 -2.34 9.02
C ALA A 13 -10.89 -2.17 7.49
N PRO A 14 -10.52 -3.21 6.71
CA PRO A 14 -10.51 -3.10 5.24
C PRO A 14 -11.84 -2.67 4.63
N GLU A 15 -12.99 -3.04 5.22
CA GLU A 15 -14.32 -2.64 4.78
C GLU A 15 -14.65 -1.16 5.01
N ASP A 16 -13.93 -0.51 5.92
CA ASP A 16 -14.08 0.91 6.24
C ASP A 16 -13.10 1.80 5.46
N ALA A 17 -12.07 1.19 4.85
CA ALA A 17 -11.12 1.90 3.98
C ALA A 17 -11.81 2.28 2.67
N LYS A 18 -12.09 3.56 2.50
CA LYS A 18 -12.85 4.09 1.35
C LYS A 18 -12.06 5.16 0.63
N MET A 19 -12.10 5.09 -0.69
CA MET A 19 -11.47 6.06 -1.58
C MET A 19 -12.53 6.74 -2.43
N SER A 20 -12.30 8.03 -2.76
CA SER A 20 -13.15 8.75 -3.69
C SER A 20 -13.05 8.17 -5.10
N ILE A 21 -14.17 8.05 -5.81
CA ILE A 21 -14.16 7.73 -7.25
C ILE A 21 -13.51 8.83 -8.10
N PHE A 22 -13.27 10.01 -7.53
CA PHE A 22 -12.57 11.13 -8.17
C PHE A 22 -11.09 11.19 -7.83
N ASP A 23 -10.57 10.19 -7.11
CA ASP A 23 -9.14 10.06 -6.88
C ASP A 23 -8.40 9.83 -8.21
N ALA A 24 -7.32 10.58 -8.42
CA ALA A 24 -6.54 10.50 -9.66
C ALA A 24 -5.90 9.12 -9.85
N GLY A 25 -5.58 8.44 -8.76
CA GLY A 25 -5.13 7.04 -8.80
C GLY A 25 -6.19 6.11 -9.39
N PHE A 26 -7.47 6.33 -9.06
CA PHE A 26 -8.57 5.55 -9.63
C PHE A 26 -8.89 5.93 -11.07
N ILE A 27 -8.98 7.25 -11.38
CA ILE A 27 -9.42 7.71 -12.71
C ILE A 27 -8.31 7.58 -13.77
N TYR A 28 -7.05 7.92 -13.38
CA TYR A 28 -5.94 8.07 -14.33
C TYR A 28 -4.79 7.09 -14.10
N SER A 29 -4.92 6.20 -13.12
CA SER A 29 -3.83 5.33 -12.67
C SER A 29 -2.60 6.13 -12.19
N ASP A 30 -2.80 7.35 -11.68
CA ASP A 30 -1.74 8.21 -11.14
C ASP A 30 -1.46 7.83 -9.68
N VAL A 31 -0.83 6.67 -9.54
CA VAL A 31 -0.57 6.00 -8.27
C VAL A 31 0.70 5.16 -8.37
N VAL A 32 1.47 5.11 -7.31
CA VAL A 32 2.57 4.17 -7.14
C VAL A 32 2.27 3.21 -6.00
N TYR A 33 2.78 1.99 -6.08
CA TYR A 33 2.67 1.05 -4.98
C TYR A 33 3.91 0.16 -4.87
N ASP A 34 4.10 -0.38 -3.70
CA ASP A 34 5.04 -1.48 -3.44
C ASP A 34 4.34 -2.57 -2.64
N ALA A 35 4.75 -3.82 -2.84
CA ALA A 35 4.17 -4.97 -2.18
C ALA A 35 5.26 -5.84 -1.56
N LEU A 36 5.02 -6.24 -0.32
CA LEU A 36 5.92 -7.09 0.45
C LEU A 36 5.11 -8.05 1.33
N SER A 37 5.78 -8.88 2.09
CA SER A 37 5.12 -9.88 2.93
C SER A 37 5.72 -9.96 4.33
N SER A 38 4.94 -10.44 5.30
CA SER A 38 5.43 -10.84 6.60
C SER A 38 5.12 -12.31 6.90
N TRP A 39 5.95 -12.90 7.78
CA TRP A 39 5.82 -14.25 8.31
C TRP A 39 6.05 -14.17 9.82
N GLY A 40 4.98 -14.29 10.60
CA GLY A 40 4.99 -13.87 11.98
C GLY A 40 5.30 -12.37 12.10
N GLU A 41 6.20 -12.02 12.99
CA GLU A 41 6.65 -10.62 13.17
C GLU A 41 7.78 -10.21 12.19
N TYR A 42 8.28 -11.14 11.37
CA TYR A 42 9.34 -10.84 10.42
C TYR A 42 8.77 -10.28 9.13
N ILE A 43 9.09 -9.04 8.83
CA ILE A 43 8.73 -8.37 7.56
C ILE A 43 9.90 -8.49 6.60
N PHE A 44 9.68 -9.14 5.45
CA PHE A 44 10.75 -9.44 4.51
C PHE A 44 11.27 -8.18 3.83
N ARG A 45 12.58 -7.87 4.03
CA ARG A 45 13.32 -6.79 3.38
C ARG A 45 12.61 -5.43 3.41
N LEU A 46 12.04 -5.06 4.56
CA LEU A 46 11.20 -3.86 4.71
C LEU A 46 11.92 -2.58 4.22
N ASP A 47 13.19 -2.42 4.57
CA ASP A 47 13.96 -1.22 4.23
C ASP A 47 14.12 -1.04 2.72
N GLU A 48 14.45 -2.11 2.00
CA GLU A 48 14.63 -2.08 0.55
C GLU A 48 13.29 -1.84 -0.18
N HIS A 49 12.17 -2.34 0.37
CA HIS A 49 10.85 -2.04 -0.16
C HIS A 49 10.47 -0.56 0.04
N ILE A 50 10.75 -0.01 1.22
CA ILE A 50 10.51 1.42 1.52
C ILE A 50 11.37 2.31 0.61
N GLU A 51 12.64 1.97 0.42
CA GLU A 51 13.53 2.70 -0.48
C GLU A 51 13.01 2.68 -1.92
N ARG A 52 12.65 1.50 -2.43
CA ARG A 52 12.09 1.35 -3.79
C ARG A 52 10.77 2.11 -3.96
N PHE A 53 9.89 2.06 -2.95
CA PHE A 53 8.66 2.83 -2.94
C PHE A 53 8.93 4.34 -3.01
N SER A 54 9.86 4.85 -2.20
CA SER A 54 10.25 6.26 -2.19
C SER A 54 10.82 6.70 -3.54
N MET A 55 11.72 5.90 -4.15
CA MET A 55 12.23 6.16 -5.50
C MET A 55 11.11 6.20 -6.56
N SER A 56 10.10 5.33 -6.42
CA SER A 56 8.94 5.32 -7.32
C SER A 56 8.09 6.59 -7.14
N CYS A 57 7.89 7.04 -5.90
CA CYS A 57 7.20 8.30 -5.62
C CYS A 57 7.92 9.49 -6.28
N GLU A 58 9.24 9.59 -6.13
CA GLU A 58 10.05 10.63 -6.77
C GLU A 58 9.92 10.59 -8.29
N GLY A 59 10.00 9.40 -8.89
CA GLY A 59 9.88 9.22 -10.35
C GLY A 59 8.52 9.68 -10.89
N PHE A 60 7.45 9.54 -10.11
CA PHE A 60 6.10 10.00 -10.42
C PHE A 60 5.82 11.43 -9.95
N ARG A 61 6.81 12.10 -9.30
CA ARG A 61 6.64 13.42 -8.70
C ARG A 61 5.48 13.45 -7.68
N LEU A 62 5.41 12.40 -6.88
CA LEU A 62 4.55 12.30 -5.73
C LEU A 62 5.38 12.63 -4.49
N GLU A 63 4.83 13.45 -3.60
CA GLU A 63 5.48 13.84 -2.35
C GLU A 63 5.00 12.90 -1.24
N ASN A 64 5.83 11.92 -0.88
CA ASN A 64 5.49 11.00 0.21
C ASN A 64 5.47 11.78 1.54
N PRO A 65 4.32 11.80 2.26
CA PRO A 65 4.20 12.56 3.50
C PRO A 65 4.95 11.93 4.68
N TYR A 66 5.42 10.68 4.54
CA TYR A 66 6.06 9.93 5.63
C TYR A 66 7.54 9.68 5.34
N SER A 67 8.36 9.87 6.36
CA SER A 67 9.77 9.44 6.36
C SER A 67 9.87 7.91 6.35
N HIS A 68 11.08 7.39 6.05
CA HIS A 68 11.33 5.95 6.09
C HIS A 68 11.05 5.34 7.47
N ASP A 69 11.37 6.07 8.57
CA ASP A 69 11.13 5.59 9.93
C ASP A 69 9.63 5.53 10.24
N GLU A 70 8.86 6.54 9.84
CA GLU A 70 7.40 6.54 9.99
C GLU A 70 6.76 5.42 9.16
N MET A 71 7.18 5.21 7.93
CA MET A 71 6.68 4.10 7.11
C MET A 71 6.97 2.73 7.75
N ARG A 72 8.18 2.53 8.35
CA ARG A 72 8.48 1.30 9.11
C ARG A 72 7.50 1.10 10.25
N GLN A 73 7.23 2.15 11.02
CA GLN A 73 6.30 2.10 12.15
C GLN A 73 4.87 1.79 11.67
N ILE A 74 4.41 2.46 10.62
CA ILE A 74 3.07 2.23 10.04
C ILE A 74 2.92 0.78 9.59
N VAL A 75 3.90 0.26 8.85
CA VAL A 75 3.87 -1.13 8.35
C VAL A 75 3.91 -2.13 9.50
N ALA A 76 4.81 -1.94 10.46
CA ALA A 76 4.90 -2.82 11.63
C ALA A 76 3.60 -2.84 12.43
N GLU A 77 2.97 -1.67 12.62
CA GLU A 77 1.70 -1.56 13.32
C GLU A 77 0.54 -2.18 12.52
N CYS A 78 0.52 -2.06 11.20
CA CYS A 78 -0.46 -2.77 10.36
C CYS A 78 -0.35 -4.29 10.54
N VAL A 79 0.87 -4.83 10.51
CA VAL A 79 1.12 -6.27 10.72
C VAL A 79 0.68 -6.69 12.12
N HIS A 80 1.11 -5.96 13.16
CA HIS A 80 0.75 -6.25 14.55
C HIS A 80 -0.77 -6.26 14.76
N ARG A 81 -1.46 -5.22 14.31
CA ARG A 81 -2.92 -5.09 14.47
C ARG A 81 -3.71 -6.11 13.64
N SER A 82 -3.14 -6.59 12.54
CA SER A 82 -3.81 -7.60 11.71
C SER A 82 -4.04 -8.93 12.44
N GLY A 83 -3.15 -9.26 13.39
CA GLY A 83 -3.17 -10.53 14.15
C GLY A 83 -2.96 -11.77 13.26
N LEU A 84 -2.42 -11.60 12.05
CA LEU A 84 -2.22 -12.67 11.07
C LEU A 84 -0.81 -13.25 11.17
N ASP A 85 -0.67 -14.57 11.01
CA ASP A 85 0.63 -15.25 10.99
C ASP A 85 1.43 -14.97 9.72
N SER A 86 0.75 -14.64 8.63
CA SER A 86 1.37 -14.25 7.37
C SER A 86 0.52 -13.21 6.65
N THR A 87 1.17 -12.15 6.15
CA THR A 87 0.46 -11.05 5.51
C THR A 87 1.01 -10.72 4.14
N TYR A 88 0.11 -10.33 3.26
CA TYR A 88 0.41 -9.49 2.11
C TYR A 88 0.29 -8.04 2.57
N ILE A 89 1.39 -7.30 2.39
CA ILE A 89 1.48 -5.89 2.77
C ILE A 89 1.56 -5.07 1.49
N LYS A 90 0.87 -3.94 1.45
CA LYS A 90 0.94 -3.00 0.34
C LYS A 90 1.15 -1.59 0.88
N LEU A 91 2.09 -0.86 0.28
CA LEU A 91 2.25 0.59 0.39
C LEU A 91 1.72 1.21 -0.89
N GLU A 92 0.98 2.27 -0.80
CA GLU A 92 0.40 2.96 -1.96
C GLU A 92 0.39 4.47 -1.72
N LEU A 93 0.74 5.24 -2.74
CA LEU A 93 0.60 6.69 -2.76
C LEU A 93 -0.10 7.11 -4.04
N SER A 94 -1.31 7.62 -3.90
CA SER A 94 -2.10 8.18 -4.98
C SER A 94 -1.90 9.69 -5.08
N ARG A 95 -2.00 10.25 -6.29
CA ARG A 95 -2.08 11.71 -6.50
C ARG A 95 -3.27 12.31 -5.75
N GLY A 96 -4.30 11.53 -5.48
CA GLY A 96 -5.43 11.93 -4.68
C GLY A 96 -6.49 12.76 -5.41
N VAL A 97 -7.17 13.61 -4.66
CA VAL A 97 -8.34 14.36 -5.13
C VAL A 97 -8.02 15.85 -5.16
N ILE A 98 -8.54 16.56 -6.18
CA ILE A 98 -8.53 18.03 -6.21
C ILE A 98 -9.68 18.51 -5.32
N PRO A 99 -9.38 19.20 -4.19
CA PRO A 99 -10.41 19.49 -3.18
C PRO A 99 -11.38 20.60 -3.62
N ASN A 100 -10.92 21.56 -4.45
CA ASN A 100 -11.71 22.70 -4.83
C ASN A 100 -12.15 22.62 -6.30
N ALA A 101 -13.45 22.77 -6.56
CA ALA A 101 -13.99 22.74 -7.91
C ALA A 101 -13.43 23.86 -8.83
N GLU A 102 -13.07 25.00 -8.26
CA GLU A 102 -12.46 26.13 -8.97
C GLU A 102 -11.03 25.84 -9.49
N ASP A 103 -10.34 24.87 -8.91
CA ASP A 103 -9.02 24.41 -9.36
C ASP A 103 -9.10 23.57 -10.64
N GLY A 104 -10.30 23.21 -11.04
CA GLY A 104 -10.57 22.51 -12.29
C GLY A 104 -9.99 21.09 -12.28
N ARG A 105 -9.10 20.80 -13.24
CA ARG A 105 -8.41 19.51 -13.38
C ARG A 105 -6.89 19.62 -13.18
N ASP A 106 -6.44 20.63 -12.45
CA ASP A 106 -5.02 20.81 -12.18
C ASP A 106 -4.52 19.83 -11.12
N LEU A 107 -3.98 18.69 -11.57
CA LEU A 107 -3.47 17.65 -10.69
C LEU A 107 -2.32 18.08 -9.78
N ARG A 108 -1.69 19.23 -10.02
CA ARG A 108 -0.68 19.80 -9.11
C ARG A 108 -1.28 20.28 -7.78
N LYS A 109 -2.60 20.47 -7.75
CA LYS A 109 -3.37 20.89 -6.59
C LYS A 109 -4.10 19.74 -5.89
N ALA A 110 -3.88 18.52 -6.35
CA ALA A 110 -4.48 17.36 -5.73
C ALA A 110 -3.84 17.08 -4.35
N GLU A 111 -4.67 16.68 -3.41
CA GLU A 111 -4.25 16.23 -2.08
C GLU A 111 -3.92 14.74 -2.15
N GLN A 112 -2.63 14.45 -2.05
CA GLN A 112 -2.11 13.09 -2.18
C GLN A 112 -2.58 12.22 -1.01
N ARG A 113 -2.79 10.94 -1.28
CA ARG A 113 -3.25 10.00 -0.27
C ARG A 113 -2.32 8.80 -0.17
N PHE A 114 -1.73 8.63 1.01
CA PHE A 114 -0.95 7.47 1.37
C PHE A 114 -1.86 6.41 2.00
N VAL A 115 -1.63 5.16 1.63
CA VAL A 115 -2.30 3.98 2.19
C VAL A 115 -1.26 2.90 2.45
N ALA A 116 -1.35 2.26 3.61
CA ALA A 116 -0.64 1.02 3.89
C ALA A 116 -1.66 -0.03 4.36
N CYS A 117 -1.47 -1.29 3.99
CA CYS A 117 -2.34 -2.34 4.49
C CYS A 117 -1.57 -3.63 4.77
N ALA A 118 -2.11 -4.42 5.70
CA ALA A 118 -1.71 -5.80 5.97
C ALA A 118 -2.96 -6.67 5.95
N VAL A 119 -3.04 -7.57 4.97
CA VAL A 119 -4.16 -8.49 4.74
C VAL A 119 -3.63 -9.93 4.64
N PRO A 120 -4.50 -10.97 4.69
CA PRO A 120 -4.02 -12.34 4.57
C PRO A 120 -3.14 -12.56 3.34
N TYR A 121 -2.05 -13.32 3.51
CA TYR A 121 -1.13 -13.61 2.41
C TYR A 121 -1.85 -14.30 1.25
N ILE A 122 -1.52 -13.89 0.03
CA ILE A 122 -2.17 -14.37 -1.18
C ILE A 122 -1.35 -15.50 -1.80
N TRP A 123 -1.83 -16.73 -1.69
CA TRP A 123 -1.25 -17.89 -2.37
C TRP A 123 -1.80 -18.00 -3.79
N LEU A 124 -1.10 -17.46 -4.79
CA LEU A 124 -1.57 -17.41 -6.18
C LEU A 124 -1.94 -18.79 -6.76
N TRP A 125 -1.23 -19.84 -6.35
CA TRP A 125 -1.47 -21.22 -6.81
C TRP A 125 -1.97 -22.16 -5.72
N GLY A 126 -2.34 -21.62 -4.57
CA GLY A 126 -2.69 -22.37 -3.38
C GLY A 126 -1.46 -22.81 -2.56
N GLU A 127 -1.68 -23.01 -1.27
CA GLU A 127 -0.61 -23.34 -0.32
C GLU A 127 0.11 -24.67 -0.63
N GLU A 128 -0.59 -25.67 -1.16
CA GLU A 128 0.00 -26.97 -1.53
C GLU A 128 1.06 -26.83 -2.61
N LYS A 129 0.82 -26.00 -3.64
CA LYS A 129 1.77 -25.77 -4.72
C LYS A 129 2.98 -24.93 -4.31
N SER A 130 2.90 -24.17 -3.23
CA SER A 130 4.05 -23.49 -2.67
C SER A 130 5.10 -24.47 -2.16
N LYS A 131 4.68 -25.66 -1.73
CA LYS A 131 5.56 -26.74 -1.23
C LYS A 131 6.05 -27.68 -2.34
N SER A 132 5.21 -27.94 -3.35
CA SER A 132 5.53 -28.89 -4.44
C SER A 132 6.14 -28.24 -5.66
N GLY A 133 6.07 -26.92 -5.77
CA GLY A 133 6.51 -26.18 -6.96
C GLY A 133 5.49 -26.21 -8.09
N GLY A 134 5.78 -25.49 -9.18
CA GLY A 134 4.97 -25.41 -10.40
C GLY A 134 5.86 -25.41 -11.65
N ASN A 135 5.28 -25.78 -12.79
CA ASN A 135 5.97 -25.73 -14.07
C ASN A 135 5.79 -24.33 -14.68
N ILE A 136 6.89 -23.76 -15.15
CA ILE A 136 6.90 -22.53 -15.94
C ILE A 136 7.21 -22.92 -17.38
N HIS A 137 6.32 -22.55 -18.29
CA HIS A 137 6.59 -22.64 -19.71
C HIS A 137 7.19 -21.30 -20.18
N VAL A 138 8.37 -21.37 -20.77
CA VAL A 138 9.10 -20.23 -21.34
C VAL A 138 8.98 -20.27 -22.85
#